data_dc1a847ed7d214850e8bf633748f4b1e
#
_entry.id   dc1a847ed7d214850e8bf633748f4b1e
#
_cell.length_a   1.000
_cell.length_b   1.000
_cell.length_c   1.000
_cell.angle_alpha   90.00
_cell.angle_beta   90.00
_cell.angle_gamma   90.00
#
_symmetry.space_group_name_H-M   'P 1'
#
loop_
_entity.id
_entity.type
_entity.pdbx_description
1 polymer ?
#
loop_
_entity_poly.entity_id
_entity_poly.type
_entity_poly.pdbx_seq_one_letter_code
_entity_poly.pdbx_strand_id
1 'polypeptide(L)'
;RLGIPYIELTRLYQLDKIKNQYALFAAALGSKFDDEVYFKEAFAAKEAFKKKYPHVVFAIGEGCNANAFELAFALICYGFEVAEVFGNLSKEDFVYIEKMAKVSPKTKIYSNLEPTMIYYEPGENPVDIVIGKDASYYHPEAAKLEWSDDIQPFGYRGVKHFFEECERVLELERGQI
;
A
#
# COMPACT_ATOMS: atom_id res chain seq x y z
N ARG A 1 -32.75 -0.80 -6.61
CA ARG A 1 -31.61 -0.42 -7.49
C ARG A 1 -32.14 0.58 -8.49
N LEU A 2 -31.49 1.74 -8.61
CA LEU A 2 -31.95 2.87 -9.44
C LEU A 2 -31.73 2.66 -10.95
N GLY A 3 -31.11 1.53 -11.37
CA GLY A 3 -30.85 1.26 -12.79
C GLY A 3 -29.86 2.23 -13.47
N ILE A 4 -29.17 3.03 -12.68
CA ILE A 4 -28.17 3.97 -13.20
C ILE A 4 -26.88 3.19 -13.48
N PRO A 5 -26.35 3.21 -14.71
CA PRO A 5 -25.05 2.59 -15.00
C PRO A 5 -23.94 3.32 -14.25
N TYR A 6 -23.03 2.57 -13.68
CA TYR A 6 -21.84 3.10 -13.01
C TYR A 6 -20.61 2.24 -13.34
N ILE A 7 -19.45 2.84 -13.19
CA ILE A 7 -18.15 2.16 -13.29
C ILE A 7 -17.48 2.33 -11.93
N GLU A 8 -17.11 1.22 -11.32
CA GLU A 8 -16.37 1.22 -10.08
C GLU A 8 -14.87 1.25 -10.35
N LEU A 9 -14.19 2.22 -9.76
CA LEU A 9 -12.75 2.32 -9.78
C LEU A 9 -12.23 2.11 -8.36
N THR A 10 -11.40 1.10 -8.19
CA THR A 10 -10.79 0.78 -6.90
C THR A 10 -9.43 1.46 -6.79
N ARG A 11 -9.09 1.98 -5.61
CA ARG A 11 -7.74 2.47 -5.34
C ARG A 11 -6.79 1.28 -5.26
N LEU A 12 -5.80 1.28 -6.14
CA LEU A 12 -4.83 0.20 -6.31
C LEU A 12 -3.41 0.80 -6.28
N TYR A 13 -2.43 -0.03 -5.84
CA TYR A 13 -1.01 0.32 -5.82
C TYR A 13 -0.18 -0.56 -6.76
N GLN A 14 -0.73 -1.65 -7.30
CA GLN A 14 -0.10 -2.45 -8.35
C GLN A 14 -0.25 -1.75 -9.71
N LEU A 15 0.85 -1.29 -10.31
CA LEU A 15 0.85 -0.52 -11.57
C LEU A 15 0.20 -1.25 -12.75
N ASP A 16 0.41 -2.56 -12.86
CA ASP A 16 -0.23 -3.40 -13.88
C ASP A 16 -1.76 -3.49 -13.69
N LYS A 17 -2.22 -3.53 -12.45
CA LYS A 17 -3.65 -3.51 -12.13
C LYS A 17 -4.29 -2.17 -12.44
N ILE A 18 -3.60 -1.07 -12.14
CA ILE A 18 -4.03 0.28 -12.50
C ILE A 18 -4.14 0.41 -14.02
N LYS A 19 -3.16 -0.09 -14.77
CA LYS A 19 -3.19 -0.09 -16.24
C LYS A 19 -4.39 -0.85 -16.78
N ASN A 20 -4.67 -2.04 -16.24
CA ASN A 20 -5.83 -2.83 -16.63
C ASN A 20 -7.15 -2.13 -16.28
N GLN A 21 -7.24 -1.48 -15.12
CA GLN A 21 -8.42 -0.73 -14.70
C GLN A 21 -8.69 0.45 -15.67
N TYR A 22 -7.66 1.19 -16.08
CA TYR A 22 -7.79 2.27 -17.04
C TYR A 22 -8.14 1.77 -18.45
N ALA A 23 -7.62 0.62 -18.87
CA ALA A 23 -7.99 0.02 -20.15
C ALA A 23 -9.49 -0.39 -20.16
N LEU A 24 -9.99 -0.99 -19.09
CA LEU A 24 -11.41 -1.31 -18.93
C LEU A 24 -12.29 -0.05 -18.90
N PHE A 25 -11.83 0.99 -18.21
CA PHE A 25 -12.53 2.27 -18.15
C PHE A 25 -12.59 2.95 -19.53
N ALA A 26 -11.47 2.96 -20.27
CA ALA A 26 -11.41 3.48 -21.64
C ALA A 26 -12.37 2.74 -22.59
N ALA A 27 -12.37 1.41 -22.51
CA ALA A 27 -13.28 0.58 -23.31
C ALA A 27 -14.74 0.86 -22.99
N ALA A 28 -15.11 1.01 -21.71
CA ALA A 28 -16.49 1.33 -21.30
C ALA A 28 -16.96 2.70 -21.79
N LEU A 29 -16.06 3.66 -21.93
CA LEU A 29 -16.34 5.00 -22.46
C LEU A 29 -16.20 5.11 -23.98
N GLY A 30 -15.78 4.05 -24.68
CA GLY A 30 -15.46 4.09 -26.11
C GLY A 30 -14.30 5.05 -26.44
N SER A 31 -13.38 5.27 -25.50
CA SER A 31 -12.29 6.21 -25.57
C SER A 31 -10.93 5.50 -25.55
N LYS A 32 -9.87 6.25 -25.83
CA LYS A 32 -8.48 5.80 -25.63
C LYS A 32 -7.80 6.81 -24.69
N PHE A 33 -7.09 6.29 -23.69
CA PHE A 33 -6.25 7.12 -22.82
C PHE A 33 -4.79 6.89 -23.17
N ASP A 34 -4.04 7.97 -23.25
CA ASP A 34 -2.58 7.92 -23.28
C ASP A 34 -2.08 8.11 -21.84
N ASP A 35 -1.90 7.00 -21.16
CA ASP A 35 -1.50 6.96 -19.74
C ASP A 35 -0.02 6.60 -19.54
N GLU A 36 0.73 6.40 -20.64
CA GLU A 36 2.11 5.91 -20.62
C GLU A 36 3.06 6.84 -19.86
N VAL A 37 2.86 8.16 -19.95
CA VAL A 37 3.68 9.15 -19.23
C VAL A 37 3.49 8.98 -17.71
N TYR A 38 2.26 8.88 -17.25
CA TYR A 38 1.93 8.72 -15.82
C TYR A 38 2.40 7.37 -15.26
N PHE A 39 2.28 6.31 -16.07
CA PHE A 39 2.84 5.00 -15.72
C PHE A 39 4.36 5.09 -15.52
N LYS A 40 5.09 5.71 -16.45
CA LYS A 40 6.55 5.86 -16.38
C LYS A 40 6.98 6.69 -15.17
N GLU A 41 6.27 7.77 -14.85
CA GLU A 41 6.55 8.58 -13.67
C GLU A 41 6.39 7.78 -12.37
N ALA A 42 5.29 7.05 -12.23
CA ALA A 42 5.04 6.22 -11.05
C ALA A 42 6.06 5.07 -10.92
N PHE A 43 6.39 4.44 -12.04
CA PHE A 43 7.41 3.40 -12.09
C PHE A 43 8.79 3.96 -11.70
N ALA A 44 9.16 5.13 -12.21
CA ALA A 44 10.43 5.79 -11.89
C ALA A 44 10.53 6.16 -10.41
N ALA A 45 9.45 6.70 -9.81
CA ALA A 45 9.41 7.03 -8.38
C ALA A 45 9.61 5.78 -7.51
N LYS A 46 8.91 4.69 -7.83
CA LYS A 46 9.09 3.39 -7.16
C LYS A 46 10.53 2.88 -7.27
N GLU A 47 11.13 2.91 -8.47
CA GLU A 47 12.51 2.44 -8.67
C GLU A 47 13.54 3.33 -7.96
N ALA A 48 13.33 4.66 -7.96
CA ALA A 48 14.19 5.59 -7.24
C ALA A 48 14.17 5.31 -5.73
N PHE A 49 12.97 5.16 -5.16
CA PHE A 49 12.81 4.81 -3.76
C PHE A 49 13.47 3.47 -3.41
N LYS A 50 13.23 2.43 -4.22
CA LYS A 50 13.84 1.11 -4.03
C LYS A 50 15.37 1.14 -4.10
N LYS A 51 15.93 1.92 -5.02
CA LYS A 51 17.39 2.09 -5.14
C LYS A 51 17.98 2.79 -3.92
N LYS A 52 17.27 3.78 -3.36
CA LYS A 52 17.72 4.55 -2.20
C LYS A 52 17.57 3.78 -0.89
N TYR A 53 16.49 2.99 -0.77
CA TYR A 53 16.12 2.23 0.43
C TYR A 53 15.88 0.74 0.12
N PRO A 54 16.91 -0.02 -0.30
CA PRO A 54 16.74 -1.38 -0.80
C PRO A 54 16.31 -2.40 0.27
N HIS A 55 16.49 -2.09 1.55
CA HIS A 55 16.20 -2.97 2.69
C HIS A 55 15.12 -2.42 3.61
N VAL A 56 14.35 -1.46 3.16
CA VAL A 56 13.27 -0.89 3.97
C VAL A 56 12.20 -1.93 4.28
N VAL A 57 11.79 -1.97 5.54
CA VAL A 57 10.78 -2.88 6.07
C VAL A 57 9.51 -2.09 6.41
N PHE A 58 8.37 -2.57 5.91
CA PHE A 58 7.07 -1.96 6.13
C PHE A 58 6.23 -2.74 7.12
N ALA A 59 5.42 -2.03 7.92
CA ALA A 59 4.23 -2.57 8.55
C ALA A 59 3.01 -1.73 8.12
N ILE A 60 1.90 -2.42 7.82
CA ILE A 60 0.72 -1.78 7.22
C ILE A 60 -0.49 -2.06 8.09
N GLY A 61 -1.21 -1.01 8.45
CA GLY A 61 -2.43 -1.06 9.22
C GLY A 61 -3.64 -0.52 8.48
N GLU A 62 -4.78 -0.63 9.09
CA GLU A 62 -6.00 0.05 8.68
C GLU A 62 -5.97 1.54 9.07
N GLY A 63 -7.02 2.25 8.67
CA GLY A 63 -7.07 3.70 8.87
C GLY A 63 -6.20 4.47 7.90
N CYS A 64 -5.78 3.82 6.81
CA CYS A 64 -5.14 4.45 5.66
C CYS A 64 -6.09 4.47 4.44
N ASN A 65 -5.85 5.37 3.50
CA ASN A 65 -6.63 5.48 2.27
C ASN A 65 -6.17 4.44 1.23
N ALA A 66 -6.22 3.18 1.63
CA ALA A 66 -5.87 2.00 0.84
C ALA A 66 -6.55 0.77 1.43
N ASN A 67 -6.69 -0.29 0.64
CA ASN A 67 -6.86 -1.62 1.21
C ASN A 67 -5.49 -2.10 1.68
N ALA A 68 -5.34 -2.37 2.97
CA ALA A 68 -4.06 -2.72 3.59
C ALA A 68 -3.41 -3.97 2.96
N PHE A 69 -4.20 -4.96 2.59
CA PHE A 69 -3.71 -6.21 1.99
C PHE A 69 -3.32 -6.05 0.52
N GLU A 70 -4.04 -5.20 -0.25
CA GLU A 70 -3.67 -4.86 -1.62
C GLU A 70 -2.34 -4.08 -1.63
N LEU A 71 -2.21 -3.08 -0.77
CA LEU A 71 -0.99 -2.30 -0.64
C LEU A 71 0.19 -3.17 -0.20
N ALA A 72 0.01 -4.03 0.81
CA ALA A 72 1.02 -4.98 1.26
C ALA A 72 1.48 -5.89 0.11
N PHE A 73 0.54 -6.47 -0.62
CA PHE A 73 0.85 -7.33 -1.76
C PHE A 73 1.56 -6.56 -2.89
N ALA A 74 1.17 -5.31 -3.17
CA ALA A 74 1.84 -4.46 -4.15
C ALA A 74 3.31 -4.22 -3.76
N LEU A 75 3.59 -3.87 -2.51
CA LEU A 75 4.95 -3.65 -2.00
C LEU A 75 5.80 -4.92 -2.08
N ILE A 76 5.24 -6.08 -1.71
CA ILE A 76 5.92 -7.38 -1.85
C ILE A 76 6.24 -7.67 -3.32
N CYS A 77 5.30 -7.45 -4.25
CA CYS A 77 5.52 -7.63 -5.68
C CYS A 77 6.60 -6.69 -6.23
N TYR A 78 6.78 -5.52 -5.64
CA TYR A 78 7.86 -4.58 -5.96
C TYR A 78 9.20 -4.98 -5.35
N GLY A 79 9.21 -6.03 -4.51
CA GLY A 79 10.40 -6.57 -3.87
C GLY A 79 10.81 -5.79 -2.62
N PHE A 80 9.85 -5.17 -1.92
CA PHE A 80 10.02 -4.66 -0.58
C PHE A 80 9.66 -5.72 0.46
N GLU A 81 10.22 -5.61 1.65
CA GLU A 81 9.83 -6.43 2.78
C GLU A 81 8.62 -5.81 3.49
N VAL A 82 7.57 -6.61 3.70
CA VAL A 82 6.44 -6.28 4.54
C VAL A 82 6.44 -7.26 5.70
N ALA A 83 6.80 -6.78 6.88
CA ALA A 83 6.89 -7.61 8.08
C ALA A 83 5.50 -8.00 8.59
N GLU A 84 4.59 -7.02 8.64
CA GLU A 84 3.31 -7.17 9.32
C GLU A 84 2.19 -6.40 8.61
N VAL A 85 0.98 -6.99 8.65
CA VAL A 85 -0.25 -6.36 8.19
C VAL A 85 -1.30 -6.49 9.30
N PHE A 86 -1.85 -5.38 9.73
CA PHE A 86 -2.92 -5.29 10.72
C PHE A 86 -4.22 -4.93 10.01
N GLY A 87 -5.28 -5.70 10.20
CA GLY A 87 -6.54 -5.38 9.53
C GLY A 87 -7.73 -6.17 10.02
N ASN A 88 -8.92 -5.69 9.66
CA ASN A 88 -10.17 -6.41 9.85
C ASN A 88 -10.41 -7.28 8.62
N LEU A 89 -10.28 -8.58 8.78
CA LEU A 89 -10.32 -9.54 7.66
C LEU A 89 -11.70 -9.60 7.02
N SER A 90 -11.78 -9.26 5.74
CA SER A 90 -12.95 -9.46 4.88
C SER A 90 -12.73 -10.64 3.91
N LYS A 91 -13.78 -11.09 3.23
CA LYS A 91 -13.64 -12.15 2.22
C LYS A 91 -12.76 -11.73 1.04
N GLU A 92 -12.82 -10.48 0.70
CA GLU A 92 -12.07 -9.87 -0.40
C GLU A 92 -10.56 -9.87 -0.10
N ASP A 93 -10.18 -9.73 1.17
CA ASP A 93 -8.78 -9.67 1.60
C ASP A 93 -8.09 -11.04 1.49
N PHE A 94 -8.83 -12.14 1.63
CA PHE A 94 -8.26 -13.49 1.51
C PHE A 94 -7.61 -13.76 0.15
N VAL A 95 -8.05 -13.08 -0.92
CA VAL A 95 -7.41 -13.17 -2.23
C VAL A 95 -5.96 -12.65 -2.17
N TYR A 96 -5.70 -11.60 -1.41
CA TYR A 96 -4.35 -11.07 -1.21
C TYR A 96 -3.55 -11.89 -0.21
N ILE A 97 -4.18 -12.33 0.88
CA ILE A 97 -3.57 -13.17 1.91
C ILE A 97 -3.02 -14.46 1.31
N GLU A 98 -3.82 -15.17 0.50
CA GLU A 98 -3.37 -16.38 -0.19
C GLU A 98 -2.20 -16.14 -1.15
N LYS A 99 -2.18 -14.99 -1.83
CA LYS A 99 -1.06 -14.61 -2.70
C LYS A 99 0.18 -14.28 -1.89
N MET A 100 0.04 -13.51 -0.82
CA MET A 100 1.16 -13.18 0.08
C MET A 100 1.75 -14.41 0.71
N ALA A 101 0.95 -15.37 1.17
CA ALA A 101 1.42 -16.63 1.74
C ALA A 101 2.33 -17.43 0.80
N LYS A 102 2.13 -17.29 -0.53
CA LYS A 102 2.95 -17.98 -1.55
C LYS A 102 4.28 -17.27 -1.83
N VAL A 103 4.32 -15.94 -1.78
CA VAL A 103 5.48 -15.13 -2.20
C VAL A 103 6.26 -14.53 -1.03
N SER A 104 5.61 -14.35 0.11
CA SER A 104 6.21 -13.79 1.33
C SER A 104 5.65 -14.51 2.58
N PRO A 105 5.98 -15.79 2.80
CA PRO A 105 5.42 -16.58 3.91
C PRO A 105 5.87 -16.09 5.29
N LYS A 106 6.81 -15.15 5.35
CA LYS A 106 7.28 -14.51 6.59
C LYS A 106 6.42 -13.35 7.03
N THR A 107 5.64 -12.74 6.12
CA THR A 107 4.73 -11.64 6.45
C THR A 107 3.67 -12.14 7.43
N LYS A 108 3.59 -11.50 8.58
CA LYS A 108 2.59 -11.82 9.61
C LYS A 108 1.32 -11.00 9.37
N ILE A 109 0.18 -11.62 9.63
CA ILE A 109 -1.12 -10.96 9.49
C ILE A 109 -1.84 -11.04 10.83
N TYR A 110 -2.28 -9.90 11.31
CA TYR A 110 -2.98 -9.75 12.57
C TYR A 110 -4.38 -9.18 12.33
N SER A 111 -5.37 -9.74 13.04
CA SER A 111 -6.72 -9.18 13.05
C SER A 111 -6.88 -8.20 14.20
N ASN A 112 -7.22 -6.95 13.89
CA ASN A 112 -7.51 -5.93 14.90
C ASN A 112 -8.75 -6.29 15.79
N LEU A 113 -9.59 -7.22 15.33
CA LEU A 113 -10.75 -7.69 16.07
C LEU A 113 -10.41 -8.81 17.06
N GLU A 114 -9.18 -9.32 17.04
CA GLU A 114 -8.76 -10.40 17.93
C GLU A 114 -8.41 -9.83 19.32
N PRO A 115 -9.12 -10.23 20.40
CA PRO A 115 -8.87 -9.70 21.74
C PRO A 115 -7.45 -9.91 22.25
N THR A 116 -6.74 -10.92 21.74
CA THR A 116 -5.35 -11.22 22.14
C THR A 116 -4.35 -10.18 21.65
N MET A 117 -4.76 -9.27 20.76
CA MET A 117 -3.92 -8.14 20.32
C MET A 117 -3.52 -7.19 21.46
N ILE A 118 -4.20 -7.22 22.61
CA ILE A 118 -3.75 -6.49 23.81
C ILE A 118 -2.39 -7.01 24.34
N TYR A 119 -2.01 -8.23 23.99
CA TYR A 119 -0.73 -8.84 24.36
C TYR A 119 0.26 -8.84 23.20
N TYR A 120 -0.02 -8.08 22.13
CA TYR A 120 0.89 -7.98 21.01
C TYR A 120 2.22 -7.36 21.46
N GLU A 121 3.30 -8.03 21.10
CA GLU A 121 4.67 -7.53 21.23
C GLU A 121 5.31 -7.45 19.85
N PRO A 122 5.95 -6.32 19.50
CA PRO A 122 6.67 -6.19 18.24
C PRO A 122 7.71 -7.31 18.07
N GLY A 123 7.86 -7.79 16.83
CA GLY A 123 8.90 -8.77 16.51
C GLY A 123 10.33 -8.21 16.68
N GLU A 124 11.33 -9.09 16.64
CA GLU A 124 12.73 -8.71 16.78
C GLU A 124 13.25 -7.86 15.59
N ASN A 125 12.62 -7.97 14.43
CA ASN A 125 13.02 -7.21 13.25
C ASN A 125 12.45 -5.79 13.31
N PRO A 126 13.29 -4.76 13.21
CA PRO A 126 12.82 -3.37 13.18
C PRO A 126 11.98 -3.13 11.93
N VAL A 127 10.91 -2.37 12.10
CA VAL A 127 10.10 -1.80 11.02
C VAL A 127 10.59 -0.39 10.75
N ASP A 128 10.82 -0.03 9.50
CA ASP A 128 11.31 1.30 9.13
C ASP A 128 10.16 2.28 8.87
N ILE A 129 9.09 1.82 8.20
CA ILE A 129 7.93 2.64 7.86
C ILE A 129 6.65 1.94 8.30
N VAL A 130 5.80 2.67 8.99
CA VAL A 130 4.44 2.26 9.30
C VAL A 130 3.42 3.07 8.51
N ILE A 131 2.40 2.40 8.00
CA ILE A 131 1.31 3.00 7.22
C ILE A 131 0.00 2.69 7.92
N GLY A 132 -0.78 3.74 8.18
CA GLY A 132 -2.04 3.63 8.92
C GLY A 132 -1.87 3.70 10.44
N LYS A 133 -2.98 4.01 11.11
CA LYS A 133 -2.97 4.33 12.55
C LYS A 133 -2.64 3.14 13.43
N ASP A 134 -3.13 1.96 13.07
CA ASP A 134 -2.94 0.72 13.84
C ASP A 134 -1.47 0.30 13.86
N ALA A 135 -0.83 0.25 12.67
CA ALA A 135 0.59 -0.05 12.57
C ALA A 135 1.44 0.98 13.35
N SER A 136 1.06 2.27 13.29
CA SER A 136 1.74 3.33 14.04
C SER A 136 1.61 3.17 15.56
N TYR A 137 0.53 2.56 16.04
CA TYR A 137 0.35 2.25 17.44
C TYR A 137 1.27 1.12 17.90
N TYR A 138 1.40 0.08 17.09
CA TYR A 138 2.21 -1.09 17.43
C TYR A 138 3.73 -0.87 17.22
N HIS A 139 4.12 0.05 16.34
CA HIS A 139 5.52 0.39 16.05
C HIS A 139 5.76 1.90 16.23
N PRO A 140 5.76 2.42 17.47
CA PRO A 140 5.83 3.86 17.72
C PRO A 140 7.15 4.51 17.30
N GLU A 141 8.24 3.72 17.16
CA GLU A 141 9.59 4.19 16.80
C GLU A 141 9.83 4.23 15.28
N ALA A 142 8.91 3.69 14.47
CA ALA A 142 9.06 3.70 13.02
C ALA A 142 8.61 5.03 12.40
N ALA A 143 9.14 5.36 11.23
CA ALA A 143 8.69 6.51 10.46
C ALA A 143 7.20 6.37 10.10
N LYS A 144 6.39 7.38 10.43
CA LYS A 144 4.92 7.30 10.33
C LYS A 144 4.43 7.95 9.05
N LEU A 145 3.82 7.17 8.19
CA LEU A 145 3.09 7.64 7.02
C LEU A 145 1.58 7.58 7.27
N GLU A 146 1.00 8.72 7.65
CA GLU A 146 -0.45 8.87 7.83
C GLU A 146 -1.18 8.93 6.47
N TRP A 147 -1.26 7.86 5.75
CA TRP A 147 -1.85 7.81 4.42
C TRP A 147 -3.39 7.84 4.47
N SER A 148 -3.99 8.89 5.05
CA SER A 148 -5.41 8.96 5.40
C SER A 148 -6.20 10.13 4.78
N ASP A 149 -5.56 10.99 3.99
CA ASP A 149 -6.23 12.16 3.40
C ASP A 149 -7.13 11.78 2.21
N ASP A 150 -8.33 12.31 2.17
CA ASP A 150 -9.26 12.12 1.05
C ASP A 150 -8.77 12.76 -0.26
N ILE A 151 -7.88 13.75 -0.16
CA ILE A 151 -7.31 14.47 -1.30
C ILE A 151 -6.13 13.75 -1.96
N GLN A 152 -5.69 12.61 -1.41
CA GLN A 152 -4.57 11.87 -1.98
C GLN A 152 -4.84 11.46 -3.44
N PRO A 153 -3.83 11.59 -4.32
CA PRO A 153 -3.98 11.23 -5.72
C PRO A 153 -4.42 9.79 -5.92
N PHE A 154 -5.13 9.53 -7.01
CA PHE A 154 -5.59 8.21 -7.41
C PHE A 154 -4.73 7.65 -8.57
N GLY A 155 -4.73 6.33 -8.74
CA GLY A 155 -4.06 5.67 -9.85
C GLY A 155 -2.55 5.87 -9.85
N TYR A 156 -1.94 6.10 -11.01
CA TYR A 156 -0.49 6.25 -11.14
C TYR A 156 0.08 7.40 -10.30
N ARG A 157 -0.64 8.53 -10.25
CA ARG A 157 -0.23 9.67 -9.42
C ARG A 157 -0.25 9.32 -7.93
N GLY A 158 -1.19 8.45 -7.53
CA GLY A 158 -1.26 7.92 -6.17
C GLY A 158 -0.03 7.09 -5.82
N VAL A 159 0.39 6.19 -6.72
CA VAL A 159 1.60 5.37 -6.52
C VAL A 159 2.86 6.24 -6.47
N LYS A 160 3.00 7.21 -7.38
CA LYS A 160 4.13 8.14 -7.37
C LYS A 160 4.21 8.88 -6.04
N HIS A 161 3.13 9.53 -5.64
CA HIS A 161 3.04 10.31 -4.42
C HIS A 161 3.29 9.46 -3.16
N PHE A 162 2.82 8.21 -3.16
CA PHE A 162 3.07 7.28 -2.07
C PHE A 162 4.58 7.07 -1.82
N PHE A 163 5.37 6.82 -2.87
CA PHE A 163 6.81 6.61 -2.71
C PHE A 163 7.56 7.91 -2.38
N GLU A 164 7.12 9.05 -2.90
CA GLU A 164 7.66 10.37 -2.54
C GLU A 164 7.43 10.67 -1.03
N GLU A 165 6.25 10.36 -0.51
CA GLU A 165 5.93 10.52 0.90
C GLU A 165 6.65 9.51 1.80
N CYS A 166 6.82 8.26 1.36
CA CYS A 166 7.67 7.28 2.07
C CYS A 166 9.10 7.80 2.21
N GLU A 167 9.66 8.36 1.14
CA GLU A 167 11.00 8.98 1.19
C GLU A 167 11.04 10.15 2.18
N ARG A 168 10.07 11.05 2.10
CA ARG A 168 9.98 12.22 2.98
C ARG A 168 9.95 11.84 4.47
N VAL A 169 9.12 10.86 4.85
CA VAL A 169 9.00 10.47 6.27
C VAL A 169 10.28 9.82 6.78
N LEU A 170 10.98 9.03 5.96
CA LEU A 170 12.28 8.45 6.33
C LEU A 170 13.37 9.52 6.49
N GLU A 171 13.38 10.54 5.65
CA GLU A 171 14.35 11.64 5.75
C GLU A 171 14.11 12.50 6.98
N LEU A 172 12.85 12.77 7.31
CA LEU A 172 12.48 13.48 8.55
C LEU A 172 12.95 12.71 9.80
N GLU A 173 12.70 11.40 9.86
CA GLU A 173 13.08 10.57 11.00
C GLU A 173 14.61 10.54 11.18
N ARG A 174 15.35 10.53 10.08
CA ARG A 174 16.82 10.54 10.08
C ARG A 174 17.43 11.92 10.32
N GLY A 175 16.63 12.97 10.47
CA GLY A 175 17.09 14.35 10.65
C GLY A 175 17.84 14.90 9.43
N GLN A 176 17.47 14.45 8.21
CA GLN A 176 18.10 14.84 6.95
C GLN A 176 17.38 16.01 6.26
N ILE A 177 16.25 16.47 6.83
CA ILE A 177 15.49 17.64 6.38
C ILE A 177 15.27 18.59 7.55
#